data_9a16af9496d027d65132cee762fe52f3
#
_entry.id   9a16af9496d027d65132cee762fe52f3
#
_cell.length_a   1.000
_cell.length_b   1.000
_cell.length_c   1.000
_cell.angle_alpha   90.00
_cell.angle_beta   90.00
_cell.angle_gamma   90.00
#
_symmetry.space_group_name_H-M   'P 1'
#
loop_
_entity.id
_entity.type
_entity.pdbx_description
1 polymer ?
#
loop_
_entity_poly.entity_id
_entity_poly.type
_entity_poly.pdbx_seq_one_letter_code
_entity_poly.pdbx_strand_id
1 'polypeptide(L)'
;MSNSYATDHNCVSTRSPEAQDTIRFFVKTGEEVGDEVLVAEIVNNPTNPMPIPKKGEQVIFDMDMPINDDPAYEDYIAPCMIYKVKRVCHCYDSKELNDHIDIMMEIDND
;
A
#
# COMPACT_ATOMS: atom_id res chain seq x y z
N MET A 1 -24.54 14.32 -10.42
CA MET A 1 -23.75 14.05 -9.90
C MET A 1 -23.39 13.88 -9.67
N SER A 2 -23.36 13.93 -9.69
CA SER A 2 -22.50 13.67 -9.18
C SER A 2 -22.00 13.44 -9.11
N ASN A 3 -21.82 13.81 -9.30
CA ASN A 3 -20.85 13.49 -9.05
C ASN A 3 -20.24 13.41 -9.18
N SER A 4 -20.00 13.71 -9.22
CA SER A 4 -19.01 13.50 -9.11
C SER A 4 -18.50 13.55 -9.09
N TYR A 5 -18.47 13.96 -9.35
CA TYR A 5 -17.86 14.02 -8.80
C TYR A 5 -17.82 14.82 -8.38
N ALA A 6 -17.95 14.93 -8.02
CA ALA A 6 -17.71 15.37 -7.28
C ALA A 6 -18.07 16.05 -6.81
N THR A 7 -18.52 16.26 -6.78
CA THR A 7 -18.60 16.74 -6.12
C THR A 7 -19.10 16.97 -5.61
N ASP A 8 -19.46 17.31 -5.72
CA ASP A 8 -19.73 17.27 -5.00
C ASP A 8 -20.05 17.14 -4.48
N HIS A 9 -20.40 17.56 -4.45
CA HIS A 9 -20.46 17.17 -3.88
C HIS A 9 -20.39 16.84 -3.38
N ASN A 10 -20.63 18.05 -3.69
CA ASN A 10 -20.62 17.45 -2.84
C ASN A 10 -20.19 16.35 -2.63
N CYS A 11 -19.26 16.46 -2.44
CA CYS A 11 -19.05 15.09 -2.26
C CYS A 11 -19.16 14.73 -0.80
N VAL A 12 -20.26 14.23 -0.45
CA VAL A 12 -20.48 13.78 0.91
C VAL A 12 -19.79 12.44 1.07
N SER A 13 -18.87 12.34 2.01
CA SER A 13 -18.27 11.06 2.33
C SER A 13 -19.31 10.16 2.98
N THR A 14 -19.46 8.97 2.42
CA THR A 14 -20.34 7.95 2.98
C THR A 14 -19.59 6.93 3.81
N ARG A 15 -18.28 7.14 4.00
CA ARG A 15 -17.47 6.23 4.81
C ARG A 15 -17.86 6.34 6.27
N SER A 16 -17.91 5.19 6.93
CA SER A 16 -18.03 5.14 8.37
C SER A 16 -16.81 5.78 9.02
N PRO A 17 -16.97 6.54 10.10
CA PRO A 17 -15.81 7.07 10.82
C PRO A 17 -14.93 5.97 11.42
N GLU A 18 -15.43 4.75 11.48
CA GLU A 18 -14.67 3.60 11.96
C GLU A 18 -13.95 2.86 10.84
N ALA A 19 -14.21 3.20 9.59
CA ALA A 19 -13.54 2.57 8.45
C ALA A 19 -12.05 2.90 8.47
N GLN A 20 -11.23 1.91 8.13
CA GLN A 20 -9.78 2.04 8.15
C GLN A 20 -9.23 1.65 6.80
N ASP A 21 -8.23 2.39 6.35
CA ASP A 21 -7.51 2.05 5.13
C ASP A 21 -6.45 1.02 5.46
N THR A 22 -6.26 0.06 4.56
CA THR A 22 -5.16 -0.89 4.65
C THR A 22 -4.14 -0.53 3.60
N ILE A 23 -2.88 -0.40 4.01
CA ILE A 23 -1.77 -0.14 3.09
C ILE A 23 -1.04 -1.46 2.89
N ARG A 24 -0.98 -1.91 1.65
CA ARG A 24 -0.33 -3.17 1.29
C ARG A 24 0.90 -2.88 0.45
N PHE A 25 2.04 -3.39 0.88
CA PHE A 25 3.31 -3.20 0.19
C PHE A 25 3.66 -4.47 -0.55
N PHE A 26 3.85 -4.34 -1.85
CA PHE A 26 4.24 -5.45 -2.73
C PHE A 26 5.61 -5.17 -3.33
N VAL A 27 6.36 -6.24 -3.58
CA VAL A 27 7.62 -6.14 -4.31
C VAL A 27 7.51 -6.96 -5.58
N LYS A 28 8.08 -6.44 -6.64
CA LYS A 28 8.09 -7.12 -7.93
C LYS A 28 9.13 -8.23 -7.90
N THR A 29 8.73 -9.44 -8.28
CA THR A 29 9.60 -10.61 -8.30
C THR A 29 9.93 -11.08 -9.70
N GLY A 30 9.27 -10.51 -10.72
CA GLY A 30 9.51 -10.85 -12.12
C GLY A 30 9.05 -9.71 -13.00
N GLU A 31 9.02 -9.94 -14.28
CA GLU A 31 8.71 -8.89 -15.25
C GLU A 31 7.26 -8.94 -15.73
N GLU A 32 6.56 -10.02 -15.46
CA GLU A 32 5.21 -10.20 -15.92
C GLU A 32 4.20 -9.62 -14.96
N VAL A 33 3.00 -9.35 -15.47
CA VAL A 33 1.88 -8.92 -14.63
C VAL A 33 1.53 -10.05 -13.68
N GLY A 34 1.43 -9.72 -12.40
CA GLY A 34 1.15 -10.70 -11.37
C GLY A 34 2.40 -11.23 -10.66
N ASP A 35 3.58 -10.84 -11.10
CA ASP A 35 4.83 -11.24 -10.46
C ASP A 35 5.14 -10.30 -9.28
N GLU A 36 4.19 -10.20 -8.37
CA GLU A 36 4.35 -9.40 -7.15
C GLU A 36 4.02 -10.26 -5.94
N VAL A 37 4.71 -9.99 -4.85
CA VAL A 37 4.45 -10.67 -3.59
C VAL A 37 4.26 -9.64 -2.48
N LEU A 38 3.34 -9.93 -1.58
CA LEU A 38 3.05 -9.04 -0.46
C LEU A 38 4.22 -9.07 0.52
N VAL A 39 4.76 -7.88 0.81
CA VAL A 39 5.85 -7.71 1.76
C VAL A 39 5.30 -7.44 3.15
N ALA A 40 4.37 -6.50 3.26
CA ALA A 40 3.81 -6.09 4.54
C ALA A 40 2.44 -5.46 4.33
N GLU A 41 1.64 -5.47 5.39
CA GLU A 41 0.31 -4.90 5.40
C GLU A 41 0.14 -4.09 6.68
N ILE A 42 -0.28 -2.85 6.55
CA ILE A 42 -0.40 -1.94 7.69
C ILE A 42 -1.80 -1.36 7.68
N VAL A 43 -2.47 -1.41 8.83
CA VAL A 43 -3.76 -0.73 8.99
C VAL A 43 -3.50 0.74 9.29
N ASN A 44 -4.04 1.61 8.47
CA ASN A 44 -3.85 3.05 8.61
C ASN A 44 -4.98 3.62 9.47
N ASN A 45 -4.61 4.12 10.64
CA ASN A 45 -5.57 4.64 11.60
C ASN A 45 -6.02 6.03 11.16
N PRO A 46 -7.33 6.27 10.96
CA PRO A 46 -7.82 7.58 10.51
C PRO A 46 -7.57 8.72 11.49
N THR A 47 -7.38 8.42 12.80
CA THR A 47 -7.08 9.47 13.77
C THR A 47 -5.60 9.77 13.88
N ASN A 48 -4.75 8.89 13.34
CA ASN A 48 -3.30 9.08 13.32
C ASN A 48 -2.75 8.45 12.04
N PRO A 49 -3.09 9.03 10.87
CA PRO A 49 -2.71 8.43 9.60
C PRO A 49 -1.20 8.52 9.38
N MET A 50 -0.64 7.44 8.87
CA MET A 50 0.76 7.47 8.46
C MET A 50 0.87 8.03 7.04
N PRO A 51 1.98 8.68 6.72
CA PRO A 51 2.20 9.19 5.37
C PRO A 51 2.25 8.03 4.35
N ILE A 52 1.67 8.27 3.19
CA ILE A 52 1.71 7.32 2.09
C ILE A 52 2.94 7.66 1.24
N PRO A 53 3.85 6.71 1.02
CA PRO A 53 5.01 6.99 0.17
C PRO A 53 4.59 7.21 -1.27
N LYS A 54 5.32 8.04 -1.97
CA LYS A 54 5.04 8.43 -3.35
C LYS A 54 6.01 7.74 -4.30
N LYS A 55 5.63 7.69 -5.57
CA LYS A 55 6.49 7.15 -6.61
C LYS A 55 7.88 7.79 -6.54
N GLY A 56 8.91 6.96 -6.57
CA GLY A 56 10.30 7.39 -6.52
C GLY A 56 10.89 7.45 -5.13
N GLU A 57 10.06 7.38 -4.09
CA GLU A 57 10.56 7.39 -2.71
C GLU A 57 11.03 6.01 -2.31
N GLN A 58 11.94 5.98 -1.35
CA GLN A 58 12.47 4.74 -0.81
C GLN A 58 11.67 4.30 0.40
N VAL A 59 11.55 2.99 0.58
CA VAL A 59 10.88 2.37 1.72
C VAL A 59 11.81 1.35 2.33
N ILE A 60 11.93 1.38 3.66
CA ILE A 60 12.72 0.42 4.42
C ILE A 60 11.83 -0.08 5.56
N PHE A 61 11.76 -1.40 5.71
CA PHE A 61 11.05 -1.99 6.84
C PHE A 61 12.05 -2.32 7.93
N ASP A 62 11.81 -1.78 9.11
CA ASP A 62 12.66 -1.98 10.27
C ASP A 62 12.66 -3.46 10.69
N MET A 63 13.67 -3.88 11.43
CA MET A 63 13.79 -5.26 11.88
C MET A 63 12.63 -5.70 12.77
N ASP A 64 12.01 -4.75 13.47
CA ASP A 64 10.88 -5.06 14.34
C ASP A 64 9.54 -5.04 13.62
N MET A 65 9.54 -4.63 12.36
CA MET A 65 8.31 -4.59 11.57
C MET A 65 7.94 -6.00 11.10
N PRO A 66 6.70 -6.46 11.34
CA PRO A 66 6.29 -7.76 10.82
C PRO A 66 6.17 -7.70 9.29
N ILE A 67 6.96 -8.51 8.63
CA ILE A 67 6.95 -8.62 7.17
C ILE A 67 6.81 -10.10 6.81
N ASN A 68 6.50 -10.34 5.53
CA ASN A 68 6.39 -11.69 4.99
C ASN A 68 7.75 -12.39 5.15
N ASP A 69 7.77 -13.52 5.83
CA ASP A 69 9.00 -14.27 6.12
C ASP A 69 9.07 -15.60 5.37
N ASP A 70 8.27 -15.75 4.30
CA ASP A 70 8.29 -16.96 3.49
C ASP A 70 9.67 -17.13 2.85
N PRO A 71 10.36 -18.26 3.12
CA PRO A 71 11.71 -18.47 2.58
C PRO A 71 11.76 -18.52 1.05
N ALA A 72 10.63 -18.75 0.39
CA ALA A 72 10.58 -18.71 -1.07
C ALA A 72 10.88 -17.31 -1.62
N TYR A 73 10.74 -16.27 -0.82
CA TYR A 73 10.91 -14.89 -1.24
C TYR A 73 12.04 -14.18 -0.51
N GLU A 74 12.94 -14.92 0.13
CA GLU A 74 14.01 -14.31 0.92
C GLU A 74 14.94 -13.41 0.11
N ASP A 75 15.03 -13.63 -1.21
CA ASP A 75 15.83 -12.77 -2.08
C ASP A 75 15.16 -11.42 -2.37
N TYR A 76 13.88 -11.31 -2.09
CA TYR A 76 13.09 -10.12 -2.37
C TYR A 76 12.60 -9.42 -1.12
N ILE A 77 12.50 -10.13 0.00
CA ILE A 77 11.92 -9.62 1.23
C ILE A 77 12.87 -9.88 2.39
N ALA A 78 13.42 -8.82 2.97
CA ALA A 78 14.27 -8.92 4.13
C ALA A 78 14.16 -7.63 4.95
N PRO A 79 14.37 -7.71 6.28
CA PRO A 79 14.44 -6.51 7.09
C PRO A 79 15.55 -5.58 6.62
N CYS A 80 15.29 -4.30 6.65
CA CYS A 80 16.25 -3.26 6.28
C CYS A 80 16.69 -3.28 4.82
N MET A 81 16.01 -4.05 3.98
CA MET A 81 16.22 -4.00 2.54
C MET A 81 15.63 -2.69 2.01
N ILE A 82 16.29 -2.07 1.06
CA ILE A 82 15.85 -0.80 0.50
C ILE A 82 15.00 -1.06 -0.73
N TYR A 83 13.78 -0.54 -0.71
CA TYR A 83 12.86 -0.64 -1.84
C TYR A 83 12.62 0.76 -2.41
N LYS A 84 12.24 0.81 -3.67
CA LYS A 84 11.84 2.04 -4.33
C LYS A 84 10.41 1.90 -4.82
N VAL A 85 9.58 2.89 -4.51
CA VAL A 85 8.19 2.87 -4.92
C VAL A 85 8.08 3.13 -6.41
N LYS A 86 7.43 2.22 -7.12
CA LYS A 86 7.21 2.32 -8.55
C LYS A 86 5.81 2.83 -8.87
N ARG A 87 4.83 2.49 -8.05
CA ARG A 87 3.43 2.84 -8.31
C ARG A 87 2.64 2.79 -7.02
N VAL A 88 1.70 3.70 -6.89
CA VAL A 88 0.74 3.73 -5.79
C VAL A 88 -0.65 3.65 -6.39
N CYS A 89 -1.43 2.66 -5.95
CA CYS A 89 -2.79 2.46 -6.40
C CYS A 89 -3.74 2.60 -5.22
N HIS A 90 -4.66 3.55 -5.33
CA HIS A 90 -5.71 3.71 -4.33
C HIS A 90 -6.93 2.91 -4.79
N CYS A 91 -7.32 1.92 -4.00
CA CYS A 91 -8.45 1.04 -4.31
C CYS A 91 -9.56 1.33 -3.33
N TYR A 92 -10.71 1.68 -3.86
CA TYR A 92 -11.87 2.05 -3.06
C TYR A 92 -12.94 0.97 -3.15
N ASP A 93 -13.39 0.50 -1.99
CA ASP A 93 -14.45 -0.50 -1.90
C ASP A 93 -15.60 0.08 -1.10
N SER A 94 -16.63 0.52 -1.82
CA SER A 94 -17.79 1.16 -1.20
C SER A 94 -18.70 0.17 -0.47
N LYS A 95 -18.53 -1.13 -0.71
CA LYS A 95 -19.40 -2.13 -0.10
C LYS A 95 -18.90 -2.56 1.27
N GLU A 96 -17.60 -2.71 1.41
CA GLU A 96 -17.03 -3.26 2.64
C GLU A 96 -16.41 -2.21 3.53
N LEU A 97 -16.37 -0.97 3.09
CA LEU A 97 -15.78 0.15 3.83
C LEU A 97 -14.30 -0.06 4.12
N ASN A 98 -13.66 -0.97 3.37
CA ASN A 98 -12.26 -1.32 3.54
C ASN A 98 -11.48 -0.90 2.31
N ASP A 99 -11.29 0.40 2.18
CA ASP A 99 -10.41 0.89 1.13
C ASP A 99 -8.99 0.43 1.40
N HIS A 100 -8.24 0.20 0.33
CA HIS A 100 -6.84 -0.17 0.50
C HIS A 100 -5.98 0.59 -0.49
N ILE A 101 -4.71 0.68 -0.16
CA ILE A 101 -3.71 1.35 -0.98
C ILE A 101 -2.62 0.33 -1.25
N ASP A 102 -2.43 0.03 -2.52
CA ASP A 102 -1.41 -0.93 -2.94
C ASP A 102 -0.18 -0.18 -3.40
N ILE A 103 0.94 -0.45 -2.74
CA ILE A 103 2.21 0.20 -3.06
C ILE A 103 3.10 -0.84 -3.72
N MET A 104 3.40 -0.61 -4.99
CA MET A 104 4.22 -1.50 -5.79
C MET A 104 5.65 -0.99 -5.75
N MET A 105 6.56 -1.86 -5.32
CA MET A 105 7.97 -1.52 -5.11
C MET A 105 8.87 -2.46 -5.90
N GLU A 106 10.10 -2.03 -6.09
CA GLU A 106 11.18 -2.91 -6.56
C GLU A 106 12.37 -2.71 -5.64
N ILE A 107 13.26 -3.70 -5.63
CA ILE A 107 14.49 -3.59 -4.84
C ILE A 107 15.35 -2.47 -5.43
N ASP A 108 15.80 -1.58 -4.57
CA ASP A 108 16.67 -0.49 -4.99
C ASP A 108 18.11 -0.90 -4.76
N ASN A 109 18.82 -1.12 -5.86
CA ASN A 109 20.19 -1.61 -5.83
C ASN A 109 21.23 -0.50 -5.96
N ASP A 110 20.79 0.74 -5.94
CA ASP A 110 21.72 1.88 -6.05
C ASP A 110 22.44 2.19 -4.75
#